data_bf6f061b956d7df4f87ab1a371747589
#
_entry.id   bf6f061b956d7df4f87ab1a371747589
#
_cell.length_a   1.000
_cell.length_b   1.000
_cell.length_c   1.000
_cell.angle_alpha   90.00
_cell.angle_beta   90.00
_cell.angle_gamma   90.00
#
_symmetry.space_group_name_H-M   'P 1'
#
loop_
_entity.id
_entity.type
_entity.pdbx_description
1 polymer ?
#
loop_
_entity_poly.entity_id
_entity_poly.type
_entity_poly.pdbx_seq_one_letter_code
_entity_poly.pdbx_strand_id
1 'polypeptide(L)'
;MITNSIVVLGTRKGNPLAIKDWEDLTREDIKVLYPNPKTSGGAQWDINAIYGAGLKLSEAKTGTKDAAFAKSFLKQIHANVESLDKSGRASMAAFEYGVGDVIVTYENELLARIKNGVEYEIVIPSSTILIENPAAVVDKNVDKHGTRKVAEAFIAYLHTEEVQQLFVRHGFRAVDEKVAEETKALYETPEQLFDISYLGGWPAVRESLYSKRGIWYQVLAGI
;
A
#
# COMPACT_ATOMS: atom_id res chain seq x y z
N MET A 1 16.57 -3.54 -0.67
CA MET A 1 15.24 -3.74 -0.05
C MET A 1 15.39 -4.58 1.20
N ILE A 2 14.58 -4.31 2.23
CA ILE A 2 14.63 -5.06 3.50
C ILE A 2 13.42 -5.96 3.65
N THR A 3 12.24 -5.46 3.28
CA THR A 3 10.99 -6.23 3.24
C THR A 3 10.12 -5.74 2.11
N ASN A 4 9.13 -6.55 1.73
CA ASN A 4 8.05 -6.17 0.84
C ASN A 4 6.70 -6.29 1.53
N SER A 5 5.70 -5.62 1.00
CA SER A 5 4.29 -5.78 1.29
C SER A 5 3.48 -5.50 0.02
N ILE A 6 2.17 -5.57 0.11
CA ILE A 6 1.27 -5.12 -0.96
C ILE A 6 0.18 -4.25 -0.37
N VAL A 7 -0.45 -3.41 -1.19
CA VAL A 7 -1.67 -2.70 -0.80
C VAL A 7 -2.85 -3.65 -0.92
N VAL A 8 -3.68 -3.69 0.11
CA VAL A 8 -4.87 -4.55 0.20
C VAL A 8 -6.06 -3.78 0.74
N LEU A 9 -7.24 -4.43 0.71
CA LEU A 9 -8.45 -3.93 1.33
C LEU A 9 -8.73 -4.72 2.61
N GLY A 10 -8.85 -4.02 3.73
CA GLY A 10 -9.31 -4.59 4.98
C GLY A 10 -10.81 -4.35 5.15
N THR A 11 -11.58 -5.40 5.38
CA THR A 11 -13.02 -5.30 5.63
C THR A 11 -13.38 -5.80 7.02
N ARG A 12 -14.62 -5.54 7.45
CA ARG A 12 -15.16 -6.07 8.69
C ARG A 12 -15.28 -7.59 8.60
N LYS A 13 -15.35 -8.26 9.76
CA LYS A 13 -15.54 -9.70 9.87
C LYS A 13 -16.65 -10.21 8.93
N GLY A 14 -16.31 -11.24 8.15
CA GLY A 14 -17.22 -11.86 7.20
C GLY A 14 -17.55 -11.00 5.98
N ASN A 15 -16.86 -9.89 5.77
CA ASN A 15 -17.01 -9.02 4.60
C ASN A 15 -18.51 -8.74 4.25
N PRO A 16 -19.29 -8.10 5.14
CA PRO A 16 -20.75 -8.02 5.03
C PRO A 16 -21.23 -7.26 3.80
N LEU A 17 -20.40 -6.41 3.22
CA LEU A 17 -20.72 -5.62 2.02
C LEU A 17 -20.22 -6.27 0.72
N ALA A 18 -19.69 -7.51 0.82
CA ALA A 18 -19.21 -8.31 -0.31
C ALA A 18 -18.20 -7.56 -1.20
N ILE A 19 -17.26 -6.85 -0.58
CA ILE A 19 -16.14 -6.18 -1.27
C ILE A 19 -15.23 -7.25 -1.88
N LYS A 20 -14.94 -7.15 -3.17
CA LYS A 20 -14.09 -8.11 -3.90
C LYS A 20 -12.90 -7.46 -4.60
N ASP A 21 -13.07 -6.21 -5.04
CA ASP A 21 -12.04 -5.49 -5.79
C ASP A 21 -12.20 -3.97 -5.63
N TRP A 22 -11.33 -3.21 -6.26
CA TRP A 22 -11.33 -1.75 -6.26
C TRP A 22 -12.63 -1.13 -6.76
N GLU A 23 -13.28 -1.74 -7.76
CA GLU A 23 -14.53 -1.24 -8.32
C GLU A 23 -15.66 -1.18 -7.28
N ASP A 24 -15.67 -2.09 -6.31
CA ASP A 24 -16.66 -2.06 -5.23
C ASP A 24 -16.55 -0.80 -4.38
N LEU A 25 -15.37 -0.19 -4.29
CA LEU A 25 -15.15 1.04 -3.54
C LEU A 25 -15.76 2.28 -4.21
N THR A 26 -16.24 2.17 -5.46
CA THR A 26 -16.95 3.24 -6.15
C THR A 26 -18.44 3.28 -5.81
N ARG A 27 -18.96 2.28 -5.10
CA ARG A 27 -20.36 2.20 -4.67
C ARG A 27 -20.65 3.26 -3.61
N GLU A 28 -21.78 3.96 -3.73
CA GLU A 28 -22.19 5.04 -2.81
C GLU A 28 -22.51 4.57 -1.38
N ASP A 29 -22.81 3.27 -1.21
CA ASP A 29 -23.10 2.66 0.09
C ASP A 29 -21.84 2.25 0.86
N ILE A 30 -20.63 2.41 0.29
CA ILE A 30 -19.36 2.03 0.90
C ILE A 30 -18.64 3.25 1.49
N LYS A 31 -18.17 3.13 2.73
CA LYS A 31 -17.34 4.12 3.40
C LYS A 31 -15.90 3.65 3.44
N VAL A 32 -15.03 4.39 2.76
CA VAL A 32 -13.62 4.07 2.58
C VAL A 32 -12.75 4.84 3.56
N LEU A 33 -11.69 4.21 4.06
CA LEU A 33 -10.62 4.87 4.81
C LEU A 33 -9.27 4.67 4.13
N TYR A 34 -8.49 5.72 4.08
CA TYR A 34 -7.04 5.71 3.85
C TYR A 34 -6.42 7.02 4.36
N PRO A 35 -5.12 7.05 4.69
CA PRO A 35 -4.50 8.25 5.22
C PRO A 35 -4.25 9.31 4.15
N ASN A 36 -3.89 10.51 4.58
CA ASN A 36 -3.61 11.64 3.68
C ASN A 36 -2.20 11.53 3.08
N PRO A 37 -2.02 11.47 1.76
CA PRO A 37 -0.70 11.36 1.13
C PRO A 37 0.19 12.60 1.27
N LYS A 38 -0.34 13.72 1.79
CA LYS A 38 0.46 14.89 2.17
C LYS A 38 1.25 14.67 3.47
N THR A 39 0.74 13.85 4.36
CA THR A 39 1.30 13.66 5.71
C THR A 39 1.77 12.23 5.97
N SER A 40 1.39 11.28 5.11
CA SER A 40 1.71 9.86 5.22
C SER A 40 2.36 9.35 3.93
N GLY A 41 3.59 8.84 4.04
CA GLY A 41 4.22 8.12 2.93
C GLY A 41 3.49 6.82 2.59
N GLY A 42 2.87 6.18 3.58
CA GLY A 42 2.02 5.00 3.37
C GLY A 42 0.85 5.30 2.45
N ALA A 43 0.18 6.44 2.66
CA ALA A 43 -0.93 6.85 1.82
C ALA A 43 -0.55 7.09 0.35
N GLN A 44 0.72 7.42 0.07
CA GLN A 44 1.18 7.51 -1.32
C GLN A 44 1.16 6.14 -2.00
N TRP A 45 1.48 5.07 -1.28
CA TRP A 45 1.35 3.71 -1.80
C TRP A 45 -0.13 3.34 -2.05
N ASP A 46 -1.04 3.73 -1.13
CA ASP A 46 -2.47 3.47 -1.27
C ASP A 46 -3.04 4.18 -2.52
N ILE A 47 -2.74 5.45 -2.70
CA ILE A 47 -3.15 6.22 -3.89
C ILE A 47 -2.51 5.68 -5.17
N ASN A 48 -1.23 5.30 -5.13
CA ASN A 48 -0.55 4.70 -6.27
C ASN A 48 -1.17 3.36 -6.65
N ALA A 49 -1.62 2.56 -5.68
CA ALA A 49 -2.34 1.31 -5.93
C ALA A 49 -3.66 1.55 -6.66
N ILE A 50 -4.49 2.46 -6.16
CA ILE A 50 -5.79 2.79 -6.75
C ILE A 50 -5.62 3.36 -8.17
N TYR A 51 -4.70 4.31 -8.34
CA TYR A 51 -4.43 4.92 -9.65
C TYR A 51 -3.87 3.91 -10.65
N GLY A 52 -2.92 3.08 -10.21
CA GLY A 52 -2.34 2.01 -11.01
C GLY A 52 -3.37 0.94 -11.41
N ALA A 53 -4.28 0.58 -10.50
CA ALA A 53 -5.40 -0.31 -10.80
C ALA A 53 -6.32 0.31 -11.87
N GLY A 54 -6.63 1.60 -11.79
CA GLY A 54 -7.37 2.32 -12.82
C GLY A 54 -6.69 2.27 -14.20
N LEU A 55 -5.34 2.41 -14.24
CA LEU A 55 -4.58 2.23 -15.48
C LEU A 55 -4.65 0.79 -16.00
N LYS A 56 -4.56 -0.21 -15.13
CA LYS A 56 -4.69 -1.63 -15.49
C LYS A 56 -6.07 -1.96 -16.04
N LEU A 57 -7.12 -1.43 -15.41
CA LEU A 57 -8.51 -1.59 -15.89
C LEU A 57 -8.71 -0.97 -17.28
N SER A 58 -8.17 0.22 -17.54
CA SER A 58 -8.24 0.85 -18.86
C SER A 58 -7.47 0.06 -19.89
N GLU A 59 -6.26 -0.39 -19.56
CA GLU A 59 -5.41 -1.19 -20.43
C GLU A 59 -6.08 -2.53 -20.81
N ALA A 60 -6.74 -3.20 -19.86
CA ALA A 60 -7.49 -4.42 -20.10
C ALA A 60 -8.71 -4.20 -21.02
N LYS A 61 -9.38 -3.04 -20.90
CA LYS A 61 -10.58 -2.72 -21.72
C LYS A 61 -10.26 -2.21 -23.11
N THR A 62 -9.18 -1.44 -23.28
CA THR A 62 -8.90 -0.68 -24.50
C THR A 62 -7.55 -1.00 -25.14
N GLY A 63 -6.71 -1.81 -24.47
CA GLY A 63 -5.33 -2.07 -24.90
C GLY A 63 -4.33 -0.94 -24.58
N THR A 64 -4.78 0.15 -23.94
CA THR A 64 -3.93 1.31 -23.64
C THR A 64 -4.16 1.84 -22.22
N LYS A 65 -3.08 2.38 -21.63
CA LYS A 65 -3.17 3.09 -20.34
C LYS A 65 -3.87 4.43 -20.56
N ASP A 66 -4.98 4.66 -19.86
CA ASP A 66 -5.74 5.91 -19.91
C ASP A 66 -5.65 6.63 -18.54
N ALA A 67 -4.88 7.71 -18.52
CA ALA A 67 -4.69 8.53 -17.31
C ALA A 67 -5.97 9.26 -16.88
N ALA A 68 -6.85 9.62 -17.83
CA ALA A 68 -8.12 10.28 -17.52
C ALA A 68 -9.09 9.29 -16.87
N PHE A 69 -9.15 8.06 -17.36
CA PHE A 69 -9.90 6.98 -16.74
C PHE A 69 -9.40 6.71 -15.32
N ALA A 70 -8.08 6.53 -15.14
CA ALA A 70 -7.50 6.25 -13.83
C ALA A 70 -7.73 7.40 -12.83
N LYS A 71 -7.66 8.67 -13.28
CA LYS A 71 -8.03 9.82 -12.45
C LYS A 71 -9.50 9.79 -12.05
N SER A 72 -10.41 9.52 -13.00
CA SER A 72 -11.84 9.41 -12.73
C SER A 72 -12.15 8.30 -11.72
N PHE A 73 -11.49 7.15 -11.88
CA PHE A 73 -11.59 6.01 -10.99
C PHE A 73 -11.15 6.35 -9.55
N LEU A 74 -9.98 6.96 -9.41
CA LEU A 74 -9.50 7.45 -8.12
C LEU A 74 -10.46 8.48 -7.50
N LYS A 75 -11.01 9.38 -8.31
CA LYS A 75 -11.98 10.40 -7.86
C LYS A 75 -13.27 9.76 -7.34
N GLN A 76 -13.79 8.73 -8.01
CA GLN A 76 -14.99 8.01 -7.57
C GLN A 76 -14.77 7.32 -6.22
N ILE A 77 -13.64 6.63 -6.04
CA ILE A 77 -13.29 6.02 -4.75
C ILE A 77 -13.09 7.09 -3.67
N HIS A 78 -12.42 8.20 -4.02
CA HIS A 78 -12.20 9.30 -3.08
C HIS A 78 -13.49 9.97 -2.60
N ALA A 79 -14.51 10.01 -3.43
CA ALA A 79 -15.82 10.55 -3.04
C ALA A 79 -16.48 9.78 -1.88
N ASN A 80 -16.11 8.52 -1.69
CA ASN A 80 -16.60 7.66 -0.62
C ASN A 80 -15.68 7.65 0.62
N VAL A 81 -14.60 8.44 0.61
CA VAL A 81 -13.67 8.50 1.75
C VAL A 81 -14.27 9.30 2.89
N GLU A 82 -14.43 8.65 4.03
CA GLU A 82 -15.04 9.25 5.21
C GLU A 82 -14.06 10.12 6.02
N SER A 83 -12.77 9.75 6.02
CA SER A 83 -11.75 10.48 6.75
C SER A 83 -10.39 10.35 6.04
N LEU A 84 -9.62 11.45 6.04
CA LEU A 84 -8.24 11.51 5.61
C LEU A 84 -7.33 11.71 6.82
N ASP A 85 -6.98 10.63 7.48
CA ASP A 85 -6.19 10.66 8.68
C ASP A 85 -4.72 11.04 8.41
N LYS A 86 -4.03 11.57 9.41
CA LYS A 86 -2.65 12.05 9.27
C LYS A 86 -1.61 10.95 9.00
N SER A 87 -1.94 9.69 9.27
CA SER A 87 -1.02 8.55 9.12
C SER A 87 -1.79 7.23 8.99
N GLY A 88 -1.15 6.19 8.43
CA GLY A 88 -1.72 4.85 8.36
C GLY A 88 -2.12 4.31 9.72
N ARG A 89 -1.32 4.58 10.77
CA ARG A 89 -1.67 4.20 12.15
C ARG A 89 -2.95 4.88 12.64
N ALA A 90 -3.16 6.15 12.28
CA ALA A 90 -4.38 6.86 12.66
C ALA A 90 -5.61 6.33 11.91
N SER A 91 -5.49 6.03 10.61
CA SER A 91 -6.57 5.38 9.84
C SER A 91 -6.91 4.00 10.38
N MET A 92 -5.90 3.19 10.72
CA MET A 92 -6.13 1.90 11.35
C MET A 92 -6.84 2.02 12.69
N ALA A 93 -6.46 3.00 13.54
CA ALA A 93 -7.15 3.24 14.80
C ALA A 93 -8.61 3.67 14.57
N ALA A 94 -8.87 4.57 13.61
CA ALA A 94 -10.23 4.95 13.25
C ALA A 94 -11.06 3.74 12.80
N PHE A 95 -10.47 2.88 11.95
CA PHE A 95 -11.09 1.64 11.51
C PHE A 95 -11.37 0.70 12.70
N GLU A 96 -10.46 0.51 13.63
CA GLU A 96 -10.63 -0.28 14.85
C GLU A 96 -11.79 0.25 15.71
N TYR A 97 -11.99 1.58 15.77
CA TYR A 97 -13.11 2.21 16.46
C TYR A 97 -14.44 2.18 15.71
N GLY A 98 -14.50 1.51 14.55
CA GLY A 98 -15.73 1.32 13.79
C GLY A 98 -16.01 2.37 12.71
N VAL A 99 -15.06 3.27 12.42
CA VAL A 99 -15.19 4.24 11.32
C VAL A 99 -14.95 3.53 9.99
N GLY A 100 -15.81 3.78 9.01
CA GLY A 100 -15.73 3.20 7.67
C GLY A 100 -16.03 1.71 7.60
N ASP A 101 -16.23 1.24 6.38
CA ASP A 101 -16.56 -0.16 6.04
C ASP A 101 -15.33 -0.92 5.53
N VAL A 102 -14.46 -0.21 4.83
CA VAL A 102 -13.25 -0.74 4.21
C VAL A 102 -12.08 0.21 4.40
N ILE A 103 -10.92 -0.36 4.69
CA ILE A 103 -9.66 0.38 4.78
C ILE A 103 -8.71 -0.06 3.67
N VAL A 104 -8.15 0.90 2.95
CA VAL A 104 -7.02 0.67 2.05
C VAL A 104 -5.75 0.79 2.87
N THR A 105 -4.95 -0.26 2.91
CA THR A 105 -3.78 -0.33 3.79
C THR A 105 -2.78 -1.39 3.32
N TYR A 106 -1.70 -1.56 4.06
CA TYR A 106 -0.69 -2.59 3.82
C TYR A 106 -1.15 -3.95 4.35
N GLU A 107 -0.86 -5.01 3.60
CA GLU A 107 -1.14 -6.39 4.00
C GLU A 107 -0.58 -6.71 5.40
N ASN A 108 0.67 -6.34 5.67
CA ASN A 108 1.30 -6.58 6.97
C ASN A 108 0.59 -5.90 8.15
N GLU A 109 -0.08 -4.77 7.93
CA GLU A 109 -0.85 -4.08 8.97
C GLU A 109 -2.06 -4.90 9.42
N LEU A 110 -2.75 -5.54 8.49
CA LEU A 110 -3.91 -6.39 8.79
C LEU A 110 -3.46 -7.75 9.35
N LEU A 111 -2.44 -8.37 8.74
CA LEU A 111 -1.92 -9.66 9.20
C LEU A 111 -1.42 -9.59 10.65
N ALA A 112 -0.74 -8.50 11.03
CA ALA A 112 -0.30 -8.31 12.41
C ALA A 112 -1.46 -8.21 13.39
N ARG A 113 -2.57 -7.58 13.00
CA ARG A 113 -3.76 -7.44 13.84
C ARG A 113 -4.56 -8.73 13.94
N ILE A 114 -4.72 -9.43 12.83
CA ILE A 114 -5.38 -10.75 12.79
C ILE A 114 -4.63 -11.73 13.70
N LYS A 115 -3.31 -11.73 13.65
CA LYS A 115 -2.46 -12.53 14.54
C LYS A 115 -2.69 -12.19 16.03
N ASN A 116 -3.05 -10.96 16.35
CA ASN A 116 -3.38 -10.51 17.69
C ASN A 116 -4.87 -10.66 18.04
N GLY A 117 -5.63 -11.40 17.24
CA GLY A 117 -7.03 -11.76 17.51
C GLY A 117 -8.07 -10.77 17.02
N VAL A 118 -7.67 -9.78 16.19
CA VAL A 118 -8.66 -8.89 15.56
C VAL A 118 -9.28 -9.60 14.35
N GLU A 119 -10.59 -9.58 14.27
CA GLU A 119 -11.34 -10.28 13.23
C GLU A 119 -11.61 -9.36 12.04
N TYR A 120 -10.65 -9.28 11.11
CA TYR A 120 -10.78 -8.62 9.81
C TYR A 120 -10.73 -9.65 8.70
N GLU A 121 -11.33 -9.31 7.55
CA GLU A 121 -11.10 -10.02 6.29
C GLU A 121 -10.14 -9.20 5.43
N ILE A 122 -9.19 -9.88 4.79
CA ILE A 122 -8.28 -9.29 3.81
C ILE A 122 -8.82 -9.61 2.43
N VAL A 123 -9.08 -8.58 1.64
CA VAL A 123 -9.41 -8.71 0.22
C VAL A 123 -8.20 -8.29 -0.58
N ILE A 124 -7.67 -9.21 -1.38
CA ILE A 124 -6.57 -8.95 -2.32
C ILE A 124 -7.20 -8.49 -3.63
N PRO A 125 -7.01 -7.23 -4.06
CA PRO A 125 -7.52 -6.76 -5.34
C PRO A 125 -6.88 -7.50 -6.51
N SER A 126 -7.60 -7.64 -7.62
CA SER A 126 -7.10 -8.30 -8.85
C SER A 126 -5.80 -7.68 -9.36
N SER A 127 -5.65 -6.36 -9.22
CA SER A 127 -4.40 -5.66 -9.49
C SER A 127 -4.03 -4.76 -8.31
N THR A 128 -2.79 -4.86 -7.83
CA THR A 128 -2.30 -4.01 -6.74
C THR A 128 -0.80 -3.76 -6.86
N ILE A 129 -0.28 -2.84 -6.01
CA ILE A 129 1.12 -2.42 -6.06
C ILE A 129 1.97 -3.17 -5.03
N LEU A 130 3.16 -3.57 -5.46
CA LEU A 130 4.22 -4.04 -4.58
C LEU A 130 4.79 -2.85 -3.80
N ILE A 131 4.74 -2.94 -2.49
CA ILE A 131 5.37 -1.98 -1.58
C ILE A 131 6.78 -2.46 -1.29
N GLU A 132 7.74 -1.64 -1.61
CA GLU A 132 9.15 -1.90 -1.39
C GLU A 132 9.65 -1.06 -0.21
N ASN A 133 10.16 -1.72 0.83
CA ASN A 133 10.66 -1.07 2.05
C ASN A 133 12.20 -1.06 2.04
N PRO A 134 12.85 0.02 1.58
CA PRO A 134 14.31 0.12 1.56
C PRO A 134 14.87 0.53 2.92
N ALA A 135 16.09 0.14 3.19
CA ALA A 135 16.95 0.78 4.18
C ALA A 135 18.24 1.27 3.51
N ALA A 136 18.72 2.42 3.94
CA ALA A 136 19.94 3.01 3.43
C ALA A 136 20.75 3.68 4.54
N VAL A 137 22.08 3.62 4.42
CA VAL A 137 22.99 4.40 5.26
C VAL A 137 22.93 5.86 4.80
N VAL A 138 22.78 6.78 5.75
CA VAL A 138 22.85 8.22 5.49
C VAL A 138 24.30 8.66 5.72
N ASP A 139 25.12 8.68 4.64
CA ASP A 139 26.55 8.90 4.68
C ASP A 139 26.97 10.08 5.55
N LYS A 140 26.40 11.25 5.32
CA LYS A 140 26.67 12.47 6.09
C LYS A 140 26.54 12.27 7.61
N ASN A 141 25.55 11.47 8.03
CA ASN A 141 25.27 11.27 9.45
C ASN A 141 26.22 10.23 10.06
N VAL A 142 26.44 9.10 9.40
CA VAL A 142 27.31 8.04 9.92
C VAL A 142 28.77 8.50 9.98
N ASP A 143 29.23 9.31 9.03
CA ASP A 143 30.58 9.87 9.03
C ASP A 143 30.72 10.90 10.14
N LYS A 144 29.78 11.80 10.31
CA LYS A 144 29.77 12.79 11.39
C LYS A 144 29.82 12.15 12.78
N HIS A 145 29.14 11.02 12.97
CA HIS A 145 29.03 10.34 14.26
C HIS A 145 30.00 9.15 14.43
N GLY A 146 30.81 8.83 13.42
CA GLY A 146 31.75 7.69 13.45
C GLY A 146 31.04 6.32 13.53
N THR A 147 29.78 6.21 13.07
CA THR A 147 28.94 5.01 13.23
C THR A 147 28.77 4.17 11.98
N ARG A 148 29.52 4.45 10.90
CA ARG A 148 29.39 3.78 9.60
C ARG A 148 29.43 2.25 9.71
N LYS A 149 30.47 1.71 10.39
CA LYS A 149 30.60 0.25 10.54
C LYS A 149 29.40 -0.40 11.20
N VAL A 150 28.84 0.26 12.22
CA VAL A 150 27.66 -0.25 12.95
C VAL A 150 26.42 -0.19 12.06
N ALA A 151 26.21 0.90 11.33
CA ALA A 151 25.07 1.07 10.44
C ALA A 151 25.10 0.06 9.28
N GLU A 152 26.25 -0.15 8.65
CA GLU A 152 26.43 -1.14 7.59
C GLU A 152 26.22 -2.58 8.11
N ALA A 153 26.78 -2.91 9.28
CA ALA A 153 26.59 -4.21 9.92
C ALA A 153 25.11 -4.45 10.28
N PHE A 154 24.38 -3.41 10.72
CA PHE A 154 22.95 -3.51 11.00
C PHE A 154 22.14 -3.78 9.72
N ILE A 155 22.42 -3.07 8.62
CA ILE A 155 21.74 -3.34 7.34
C ILE A 155 22.04 -4.75 6.85
N ALA A 156 23.30 -5.22 6.95
CA ALA A 156 23.66 -6.59 6.59
C ALA A 156 22.90 -7.62 7.45
N TYR A 157 22.76 -7.35 8.75
CA TYR A 157 21.97 -8.22 9.66
C TYR A 157 20.49 -8.31 9.27
N LEU A 158 19.89 -7.22 8.80
CA LEU A 158 18.49 -7.22 8.33
C LEU A 158 18.25 -8.17 7.13
N HIS A 159 19.30 -8.53 6.39
CA HIS A 159 19.22 -9.47 5.28
C HIS A 159 19.49 -10.93 5.65
N THR A 160 19.80 -11.22 6.91
CA THR A 160 19.98 -12.61 7.35
C THR A 160 18.68 -13.40 7.33
N GLU A 161 18.73 -14.70 7.05
CA GLU A 161 17.55 -15.57 7.06
C GLU A 161 16.77 -15.45 8.39
N GLU A 162 17.47 -15.39 9.53
CA GLU A 162 16.87 -15.23 10.85
C GLU A 162 15.96 -13.99 10.93
N VAL A 163 16.46 -12.83 10.47
CA VAL A 163 15.72 -11.56 10.51
C VAL A 163 14.63 -11.54 9.46
N GLN A 164 14.86 -12.10 8.29
CA GLN A 164 13.82 -12.23 7.26
C GLN A 164 12.65 -13.11 7.74
N GLN A 165 12.94 -14.21 8.44
CA GLN A 165 11.93 -15.02 9.11
C GLN A 165 11.18 -14.24 10.21
N LEU A 166 11.87 -13.36 10.93
CA LEU A 166 11.24 -12.47 11.91
C LEU A 166 10.28 -11.49 11.24
N PHE A 167 10.66 -10.88 10.11
CA PHE A 167 9.76 -10.02 9.35
C PHE A 167 8.51 -10.75 8.87
N VAL A 168 8.64 -11.99 8.39
CA VAL A 168 7.49 -12.82 7.99
C VAL A 168 6.55 -13.04 9.19
N ARG A 169 7.09 -13.30 10.37
CA ARG A 169 6.27 -13.43 11.58
C ARG A 169 5.47 -12.16 11.95
N HIS A 170 5.89 -11.01 11.43
CA HIS A 170 5.19 -9.73 11.56
C HIS A 170 4.36 -9.34 10.32
N GLY A 171 4.14 -10.28 9.39
CA GLY A 171 3.26 -10.10 8.24
C GLY A 171 3.93 -9.50 7.00
N PHE A 172 5.23 -9.21 7.04
CA PHE A 172 5.96 -8.72 5.86
C PHE A 172 6.35 -9.87 4.93
N ARG A 173 6.39 -9.60 3.64
CA ARG A 173 6.94 -10.52 2.64
C ARG A 173 8.46 -10.41 2.63
N ALA A 174 9.15 -11.55 2.72
CA ALA A 174 10.61 -11.60 2.73
C ALA A 174 11.20 -11.19 1.37
N VAL A 175 12.41 -10.61 1.41
CA VAL A 175 13.22 -10.34 0.21
C VAL A 175 14.34 -11.38 0.01
N ASP A 176 14.65 -12.18 1.03
CA ASP A 176 15.50 -13.35 0.89
C ASP A 176 14.76 -14.44 0.12
N GLU A 177 15.36 -14.94 -0.97
CA GLU A 177 14.71 -15.88 -1.89
C GLU A 177 14.32 -17.20 -1.21
N LYS A 178 15.16 -17.71 -0.33
CA LYS A 178 14.89 -18.96 0.39
C LYS A 178 13.71 -18.80 1.35
N VAL A 179 13.74 -17.75 2.18
CA VAL A 179 12.66 -17.46 3.13
C VAL A 179 11.37 -17.16 2.39
N ALA A 180 11.43 -16.41 1.27
CA ALA A 180 10.26 -16.11 0.44
C ALA A 180 9.62 -17.39 -0.11
N GLU A 181 10.42 -18.33 -0.63
CA GLU A 181 9.91 -19.62 -1.14
C GLU A 181 9.32 -20.48 -0.02
N GLU A 182 9.98 -20.57 1.13
CA GLU A 182 9.49 -21.34 2.30
C GLU A 182 8.18 -20.80 2.86
N THR A 183 7.92 -19.50 2.71
CA THR A 183 6.78 -18.80 3.32
C THR A 183 5.72 -18.35 2.32
N LYS A 184 5.87 -18.65 1.04
CA LYS A 184 4.94 -18.21 -0.02
C LYS A 184 3.48 -18.62 0.22
N ALA A 185 3.25 -19.75 0.88
CA ALA A 185 1.90 -20.24 1.19
C ALA A 185 1.16 -19.37 2.23
N LEU A 186 1.88 -18.46 2.92
CA LEU A 186 1.28 -17.53 3.87
C LEU A 186 0.66 -16.30 3.19
N TYR A 187 0.95 -16.10 1.91
CA TYR A 187 0.57 -14.90 1.18
C TYR A 187 -0.15 -15.26 -0.11
N GLU A 188 -1.30 -14.64 -0.31
CA GLU A 188 -1.99 -14.72 -1.59
C GLU A 188 -1.29 -13.86 -2.64
N THR A 189 -1.21 -14.36 -3.87
CA THR A 189 -0.61 -13.63 -4.98
C THR A 189 -1.71 -12.96 -5.79
N PRO A 190 -1.69 -11.62 -5.94
CA PRO A 190 -2.63 -10.91 -6.81
C PRO A 190 -2.49 -11.37 -8.26
N GLU A 191 -3.58 -11.33 -9.03
CA GLU A 191 -3.54 -11.67 -10.46
C GLU A 191 -2.55 -10.78 -11.22
N GLN A 192 -2.51 -9.50 -10.88
CA GLN A 192 -1.60 -8.51 -11.47
C GLN A 192 -0.91 -7.71 -10.37
N LEU A 193 0.28 -8.14 -9.98
CA LEU A 193 1.14 -7.37 -9.09
C LEU A 193 2.03 -6.46 -9.95
N PHE A 194 1.93 -5.15 -9.74
CA PHE A 194 2.80 -4.18 -10.37
C PHE A 194 3.65 -3.44 -9.33
N ASP A 195 4.77 -2.90 -9.73
CA ASP A 195 5.64 -2.07 -8.91
C ASP A 195 5.57 -0.60 -9.33
N ILE A 196 6.34 0.24 -8.66
CA ILE A 196 6.37 1.68 -8.93
C ILE A 196 6.87 2.01 -10.35
N SER A 197 7.63 1.10 -11.00
CA SER A 197 8.11 1.30 -12.37
C SER A 197 6.98 1.28 -13.40
N TYR A 198 5.89 0.54 -13.12
CA TYR A 198 4.68 0.57 -13.96
C TYR A 198 4.08 1.96 -14.09
N LEU A 199 4.23 2.80 -13.04
CA LEU A 199 3.81 4.20 -12.99
C LEU A 199 4.90 5.18 -13.47
N GLY A 200 6.04 4.69 -13.96
CA GLY A 200 7.18 5.48 -14.40
C GLY A 200 8.22 5.79 -13.30
N GLY A 201 8.11 5.15 -12.13
CA GLY A 201 8.99 5.35 -10.99
C GLY A 201 8.63 6.57 -10.15
N TRP A 202 9.26 6.70 -8.99
CA TRP A 202 8.99 7.79 -8.03
C TRP A 202 9.12 9.20 -8.59
N PRO A 203 10.11 9.53 -9.47
CA PRO A 203 10.17 10.87 -10.06
C PRO A 203 8.92 11.21 -10.88
N ALA A 204 8.46 10.30 -11.74
CA ALA A 204 7.26 10.48 -12.55
C ALA A 204 6.00 10.57 -11.69
N VAL A 205 5.88 9.71 -10.68
CA VAL A 205 4.75 9.70 -9.74
C VAL A 205 4.67 11.00 -8.94
N ARG A 206 5.79 11.52 -8.45
CA ARG A 206 5.81 12.81 -7.74
C ARG A 206 5.33 13.96 -8.60
N GLU A 207 5.73 13.98 -9.88
CA GLU A 207 5.31 15.03 -10.82
C GLU A 207 3.83 14.86 -11.20
N SER A 208 3.41 13.68 -11.64
CA SER A 208 2.07 13.44 -12.19
C SER A 208 0.98 13.40 -11.12
N LEU A 209 1.24 12.78 -9.97
CA LEU A 209 0.24 12.61 -8.92
C LEU A 209 0.32 13.70 -7.84
N TYR A 210 1.53 14.03 -7.34
CA TYR A 210 1.69 14.79 -6.10
C TYR A 210 2.24 16.20 -6.27
N SER A 211 2.55 16.67 -7.48
CA SER A 211 2.88 18.09 -7.74
C SER A 211 1.66 18.99 -7.46
N LYS A 212 1.87 20.30 -7.35
CA LYS A 212 0.79 21.28 -7.08
C LYS A 212 -0.38 21.26 -8.07
N ARG A 213 -0.15 20.71 -9.29
CA ARG A 213 -1.16 20.53 -10.34
C ARG A 213 -1.39 19.04 -10.63
N GLY A 214 -0.83 18.16 -9.81
CA GLY A 214 -0.92 16.72 -9.97
C GLY A 214 -2.34 16.19 -9.77
N ILE A 215 -2.54 14.95 -10.21
CA ILE A 215 -3.85 14.30 -10.20
C ILE A 215 -4.47 14.27 -8.80
N TRP A 216 -3.67 14.02 -7.75
CA TRP A 216 -4.18 13.99 -6.39
C TRP A 216 -4.82 15.33 -5.97
N TYR A 217 -4.18 16.45 -6.29
CA TYR A 217 -4.75 17.77 -5.98
C TYR A 217 -6.00 18.08 -6.80
N GLN A 218 -6.07 17.59 -8.04
CA GLN A 218 -7.27 17.72 -8.86
C GLN A 218 -8.42 16.89 -8.25
N VAL A 219 -8.16 15.67 -7.81
CA VAL A 219 -9.14 14.82 -7.11
C VAL A 219 -9.66 15.50 -5.85
N LEU A 220 -8.77 16.06 -5.00
CA LEU A 220 -9.16 16.82 -3.80
C LEU A 220 -10.01 18.06 -4.12
N ALA A 221 -9.73 18.71 -5.25
CA ALA A 221 -10.48 19.89 -5.69
C ALA A 221 -11.80 19.54 -6.40
N GLY A 222 -12.08 18.26 -6.61
CA GLY A 222 -13.26 17.79 -7.31
C GLY A 222 -13.25 17.99 -8.83
N ILE A 223 -12.07 18.26 -9.43
CA ILE A 223 -11.89 18.54 -10.87
C ILE A 223 -11.18 17.40 -11.61
#